data_a8a7870876b1c74315a8bdf60f8845ec
#
_entry.id   a8a7870876b1c74315a8bdf60f8845ec
#
_cell.length_a   1.000
_cell.length_b   1.000
_cell.length_c   1.000
_cell.angle_alpha   90.00
_cell.angle_beta   90.00
_cell.angle_gamma   90.00
#
_symmetry.space_group_name_H-M   'P 1'
#
loop_
_entity.id
_entity.type
_entity.pdbx_description
1 polymer ?
#
loop_
_entity_poly.entity_id
_entity_poly.type
_entity_poly.pdbx_seq_one_letter_code
_entity_poly.pdbx_strand_id
1 'polypeptide(L)'
;AIDRRSGEKIWEFDTKRGRYFSPGACWPVVLPYTRQGKTNEQVIVLSSDYFVRSFHPGTGEIFWASDEAKGRESLGFSPDGKTMYVKGIKNNITAADISHGTYTSLWNTSMPYESNFIPTRMETTEQLVFIPTEFGVLHAVRADGSGIAWSHKISHSAITSLKNAGKGKIIVMTMDGTVTCLEYPL
;
A
#
# COMPACT_ATOMS: atom_id res chain seq x y z
N ALA A 1 3.84 -8.63 -17.51
CA ALA A 1 2.50 -9.20 -17.76
C ALA A 1 2.61 -10.43 -18.64
N ILE A 2 1.77 -11.38 -18.38
CA ILE A 2 1.72 -12.66 -19.09
C ILE A 2 0.28 -12.93 -19.50
N ASP A 3 0.06 -13.37 -20.74
CA ASP A 3 -1.24 -13.83 -21.18
C ASP A 3 -1.64 -15.10 -20.42
N ARG A 4 -2.80 -15.09 -19.79
CA ARG A 4 -3.26 -16.20 -18.94
C ARG A 4 -3.55 -17.49 -19.70
N ARG A 5 -3.88 -17.41 -20.98
CA ARG A 5 -4.27 -18.56 -21.80
C ARG A 5 -3.08 -19.17 -22.51
N SER A 6 -2.23 -18.32 -23.13
CA SER A 6 -1.07 -18.80 -23.91
C SER A 6 0.19 -18.93 -23.06
N GLY A 7 0.29 -18.23 -21.93
CA GLY A 7 1.51 -18.13 -21.13
C GLY A 7 2.57 -17.22 -21.75
N GLU A 8 2.27 -16.54 -22.85
CA GLU A 8 3.20 -15.66 -23.54
C GLU A 8 3.38 -14.34 -22.79
N LYS A 9 4.59 -13.79 -22.85
CA LYS A 9 4.88 -12.48 -22.30
C LYS A 9 4.24 -11.39 -23.15
N ILE A 10 3.35 -10.58 -22.53
CA ILE A 10 2.73 -9.42 -23.18
C ILE A 10 3.68 -8.24 -23.12
N TRP A 11 4.17 -7.93 -21.91
CA TRP A 11 5.16 -6.87 -21.67
C TRP A 11 5.95 -7.15 -20.39
N GLU A 12 7.12 -6.52 -20.29
CA GLU A 12 7.90 -6.50 -19.05
C GLU A 12 8.46 -5.10 -18.81
N PHE A 13 8.75 -4.81 -17.56
CA PHE A 13 9.44 -3.60 -17.12
C PHE A 13 10.64 -3.99 -16.27
N ASP A 14 11.81 -3.44 -16.63
CA ASP A 14 13.06 -3.59 -15.89
C ASP A 14 13.47 -2.21 -15.36
N THR A 15 13.68 -2.09 -14.06
CA THR A 15 14.11 -0.83 -13.42
C THR A 15 15.50 -0.39 -13.86
N LYS A 16 16.33 -1.31 -14.41
CA LYS A 16 17.76 -1.12 -14.77
C LYS A 16 18.62 -0.53 -13.63
N ARG A 17 18.06 -0.32 -12.47
CA ARG A 17 18.73 0.14 -11.27
C ARG A 17 19.00 -1.05 -10.40
N GLY A 18 20.28 -1.34 -10.21
CA GLY A 18 20.88 -2.44 -9.48
C GLY A 18 20.02 -3.16 -8.44
N ARG A 19 20.45 -4.33 -8.11
CA ARG A 19 19.80 -5.34 -7.28
C ARG A 19 19.56 -4.87 -5.83
N TYR A 20 18.62 -3.96 -5.63
CA TYR A 20 18.11 -3.72 -4.30
C TYR A 20 16.99 -4.73 -4.05
N PHE A 21 17.25 -5.69 -3.18
CA PHE A 21 16.23 -6.55 -2.64
C PHE A 21 15.35 -5.71 -1.71
N SER A 22 14.31 -5.10 -2.26
CA SER A 22 13.10 -4.93 -1.50
C SER A 22 12.24 -6.14 -1.83
N PRO A 23 12.02 -7.07 -0.93
CA PRO A 23 11.01 -8.08 -1.11
C PRO A 23 9.67 -7.33 -1.09
N GLY A 24 9.25 -6.87 -2.26
CA GLY A 24 8.02 -6.14 -2.43
C GLY A 24 6.86 -6.97 -1.91
N ALA A 25 6.37 -6.61 -0.74
CA ALA A 25 5.19 -7.21 -0.16
C ALA A 25 3.90 -6.73 -0.82
N CYS A 26 4.03 -5.85 -1.80
CA CYS A 26 2.89 -5.37 -2.54
C CYS A 26 2.74 -6.12 -3.85
N TRP A 27 1.72 -6.95 -3.90
CA TRP A 27 1.22 -7.49 -5.16
C TRP A 27 0.82 -6.35 -6.07
N PRO A 28 1.03 -6.48 -7.39
CA PRO A 28 0.45 -5.55 -8.35
C PRO A 28 -1.05 -5.41 -8.13
N VAL A 29 -1.55 -4.19 -8.12
CA VAL A 29 -2.97 -3.91 -7.92
C VAL A 29 -3.52 -3.24 -9.15
N VAL A 30 -4.64 -3.75 -9.66
CA VAL A 30 -5.37 -3.13 -10.77
C VAL A 30 -6.46 -2.25 -10.19
N LEU A 31 -6.47 -0.98 -10.52
CA LEU A 31 -7.42 0.01 -10.03
C LEU A 31 -8.01 0.81 -11.19
N PRO A 32 -9.29 1.21 -11.08
CA PRO A 32 -9.89 2.12 -12.05
C PRO A 32 -9.33 3.54 -11.86
N TYR A 33 -9.29 4.29 -12.95
CA TYR A 33 -9.13 5.73 -12.94
C TYR A 33 -10.02 6.38 -13.99
N THR A 34 -10.38 7.64 -13.80
CA THR A 34 -11.23 8.38 -14.73
C THR A 34 -10.46 9.52 -15.37
N ARG A 35 -10.37 9.52 -16.69
CA ARG A 35 -9.73 10.59 -17.45
C ARG A 35 -10.64 11.00 -18.61
N GLN A 36 -10.91 12.30 -18.73
CA GLN A 36 -11.79 12.86 -19.78
C GLN A 36 -13.17 12.16 -19.84
N GLY A 37 -13.75 11.87 -18.66
CA GLY A 37 -15.06 11.21 -18.54
C GLY A 37 -15.09 9.71 -18.91
N LYS A 38 -13.92 9.11 -19.19
CA LYS A 38 -13.80 7.66 -19.45
C LYS A 38 -13.12 6.97 -18.28
N THR A 39 -13.71 5.86 -17.84
CA THR A 39 -13.10 4.98 -16.84
C THR A 39 -12.19 3.99 -17.55
N ASN A 40 -10.95 3.90 -17.10
CA ASN A 40 -9.91 3.01 -17.57
C ASN A 40 -9.29 2.28 -16.37
N GLU A 41 -8.34 1.39 -16.62
CA GLU A 41 -7.59 0.66 -15.59
C GLU A 41 -6.12 1.05 -15.60
N GLN A 42 -5.50 1.02 -14.42
CA GLN A 42 -4.08 1.18 -14.19
C GLN A 42 -3.56 0.05 -13.30
N VAL A 43 -2.33 -0.38 -13.52
CA VAL A 43 -1.63 -1.34 -12.67
C VAL A 43 -0.65 -0.58 -11.79
N ILE A 44 -0.87 -0.60 -10.49
CA ILE A 44 0.01 0.03 -9.50
C ILE A 44 1.00 -1.02 -8.98
N VAL A 45 2.28 -0.68 -9.00
CA VAL A 45 3.38 -1.55 -8.55
C VAL A 45 4.36 -0.76 -7.70
N LEU A 46 4.72 -1.32 -6.55
CA LEU A 46 5.90 -0.90 -5.81
C LEU A 46 7.10 -1.69 -6.33
N SER A 47 8.00 -1.01 -6.99
CA SER A 47 9.17 -1.63 -7.64
C SER A 47 10.33 -1.81 -6.65
N SER A 48 11.26 -2.71 -6.97
CA SER A 48 12.43 -3.01 -6.16
C SER A 48 13.40 -1.83 -5.95
N ASP A 49 13.28 -0.78 -6.73
CA ASP A 49 14.01 0.49 -6.60
C ASP A 49 13.29 1.52 -5.71
N TYR A 50 12.27 1.08 -4.95
CA TYR A 50 11.43 1.86 -4.04
C TYR A 50 10.44 2.83 -4.71
N PHE A 51 10.39 2.91 -6.02
CA PHE A 51 9.43 3.75 -6.72
C PHE A 51 8.06 3.06 -6.81
N VAL A 52 7.01 3.82 -6.58
CA VAL A 52 5.67 3.41 -6.97
C VAL A 52 5.43 3.85 -8.40
N ARG A 53 4.94 2.94 -9.22
CA ARG A 53 4.64 3.20 -10.64
C ARG A 53 3.24 2.75 -11.00
N SER A 54 2.66 3.48 -11.93
CA SER A 54 1.43 3.10 -12.60
C SER A 54 1.72 2.77 -14.06
N PHE A 55 1.13 1.67 -14.52
CA PHE A 55 1.29 1.17 -15.88
C PHE A 55 -0.04 1.00 -16.58
N HIS A 56 -0.03 1.17 -17.90
CA HIS A 56 -1.13 0.70 -18.74
C HIS A 56 -1.18 -0.84 -18.75
N PRO A 57 -2.34 -1.48 -18.42
CA PRO A 57 -2.41 -2.93 -18.25
C PRO A 57 -2.00 -3.73 -19.49
N GLY A 58 -2.38 -3.24 -20.67
CA GLY A 58 -2.17 -3.95 -21.94
C GLY A 58 -0.81 -3.72 -22.60
N THR A 59 -0.15 -2.56 -22.35
CA THR A 59 1.08 -2.20 -23.06
C THR A 59 2.31 -2.09 -22.18
N GLY A 60 2.13 -1.94 -20.85
CA GLY A 60 3.22 -1.69 -19.91
C GLY A 60 3.78 -0.26 -19.99
N GLU A 61 3.13 0.64 -20.71
CA GLU A 61 3.48 2.06 -20.72
C GLU A 61 3.33 2.64 -19.31
N ILE A 62 4.32 3.40 -18.87
CA ILE A 62 4.28 4.07 -17.56
C ILE A 62 3.41 5.31 -17.65
N PHE A 63 2.34 5.37 -16.86
CA PHE A 63 1.53 6.58 -16.74
C PHE A 63 2.19 7.61 -15.84
N TRP A 64 2.72 7.15 -14.69
CA TRP A 64 3.47 7.98 -13.75
C TRP A 64 4.42 7.11 -12.90
N ALA A 65 5.43 7.76 -12.35
CA ALA A 65 6.32 7.20 -11.34
C ALA A 65 6.50 8.24 -10.25
N SER A 66 6.35 7.83 -8.99
CA SER A 66 6.55 8.72 -7.85
C SER A 66 7.89 8.43 -7.18
N ASP A 67 8.76 9.44 -7.13
CA ASP A 67 9.98 9.44 -6.34
C ASP A 67 9.82 10.11 -4.96
N GLU A 68 8.77 10.89 -4.77
CA GLU A 68 8.42 11.50 -3.48
C GLU A 68 7.94 10.46 -2.47
N ALA A 69 7.14 9.50 -2.94
CA ALA A 69 6.66 8.38 -2.13
C ALA A 69 7.55 7.16 -2.35
N LYS A 70 8.78 7.20 -1.85
CA LYS A 70 9.63 6.01 -1.83
C LYS A 70 9.09 5.04 -0.80
N GLY A 71 8.31 4.10 -1.27
CA GLY A 71 7.77 3.01 -0.48
C GLY A 71 8.80 1.90 -0.30
N ARG A 72 8.93 1.39 0.92
CA ARG A 72 9.82 0.27 1.16
C ARG A 72 9.12 -1.07 0.98
N GLU A 73 7.90 -1.21 1.50
CA GLU A 73 7.33 -2.54 1.64
C GLU A 73 5.80 -2.61 1.52
N SER A 74 5.09 -1.52 1.77
CA SER A 74 3.64 -1.60 1.90
C SER A 74 2.92 -0.45 1.21
N LEU A 75 1.90 -0.82 0.46
CA LEU A 75 0.89 0.07 -0.09
C LEU A 75 -0.47 -0.24 0.54
N GLY A 76 -1.29 0.78 0.65
CA GLY A 76 -2.71 0.68 0.95
C GLY A 76 -3.51 1.50 -0.06
N PHE A 77 -4.79 1.21 -0.17
CA PHE A 77 -5.69 1.95 -1.06
C PHE A 77 -6.99 2.21 -0.33
N SER A 78 -7.57 3.40 -0.52
CA SER A 78 -8.90 3.70 -0.02
C SER A 78 -9.94 2.70 -0.56
N PRO A 79 -11.07 2.48 0.12
CA PRO A 79 -12.09 1.54 -0.33
C PRO A 79 -12.61 1.83 -1.74
N ASP A 80 -12.63 3.09 -2.15
CA ASP A 80 -13.04 3.51 -3.50
C ASP A 80 -11.90 3.47 -4.54
N GLY A 81 -10.68 3.10 -4.13
CA GLY A 81 -9.49 2.99 -4.99
C GLY A 81 -8.91 4.30 -5.49
N LYS A 82 -9.38 5.45 -5.00
CA LYS A 82 -8.92 6.76 -5.48
C LYS A 82 -7.69 7.28 -4.78
N THR A 83 -7.51 6.93 -3.50
CA THR A 83 -6.36 7.34 -2.69
C THR A 83 -5.43 6.16 -2.46
N MET A 84 -4.16 6.38 -2.72
CA MET A 84 -3.09 5.45 -2.39
C MET A 84 -2.35 5.93 -1.16
N TYR A 85 -2.02 5.01 -0.27
CA TYR A 85 -1.18 5.25 0.91
C TYR A 85 0.12 4.48 0.77
N VAL A 86 1.23 5.16 1.01
CA VAL A 86 2.58 4.58 0.91
C VAL A 86 3.29 4.75 2.24
N LYS A 87 3.73 3.65 2.82
CA LYS A 87 4.66 3.68 3.94
C LYS A 87 6.06 3.92 3.42
N GLY A 88 6.59 5.10 3.73
CA GLY A 88 7.89 5.52 3.23
C GLY A 88 9.07 4.96 4.03
N ILE A 89 10.24 5.04 3.41
CA ILE A 89 11.53 4.61 4.01
C ILE A 89 12.00 5.49 5.17
N LYS A 90 11.42 6.67 5.35
CA LYS A 90 11.76 7.66 6.39
C LYS A 90 10.74 7.70 7.52
N ASN A 91 10.10 6.58 7.83
CA ASN A 91 9.06 6.51 8.87
C ASN A 91 7.91 7.50 8.66
N ASN A 92 7.52 7.68 7.42
CA ASN A 92 6.39 8.52 7.05
C ASN A 92 5.32 7.72 6.31
N ILE A 93 4.11 8.23 6.34
CA ILE A 93 3.01 7.81 5.48
C ILE A 93 2.71 8.96 4.54
N THR A 94 2.64 8.65 3.27
CA THR A 94 2.22 9.59 2.22
C THR A 94 0.90 9.12 1.64
N ALA A 95 -0.05 10.03 1.48
CA ALA A 95 -1.26 9.79 0.70
C ALA A 95 -1.20 10.53 -0.63
N ALA A 96 -1.71 9.91 -1.67
CA ALA A 96 -1.79 10.49 -3.00
C ALA A 96 -3.11 10.16 -3.68
N ASP A 97 -3.68 11.13 -4.38
CA ASP A 97 -4.78 10.91 -5.32
C ASP A 97 -4.23 10.28 -6.60
N ILE A 98 -4.83 9.15 -6.99
CA ILE A 98 -4.51 8.39 -8.20
C ILE A 98 -5.74 8.20 -9.10
N SER A 99 -6.84 8.86 -8.78
CA SER A 99 -8.15 8.68 -9.42
C SER A 99 -8.21 9.15 -10.88
N HIS A 100 -7.24 9.95 -11.30
CA HIS A 100 -7.18 10.54 -12.64
C HIS A 100 -6.07 9.93 -13.54
N GLY A 101 -5.45 8.82 -13.11
CA GLY A 101 -4.32 8.21 -13.81
C GLY A 101 -3.05 9.07 -13.72
N THR A 102 -2.97 9.91 -12.71
CA THR A 102 -1.83 10.75 -12.33
C THR A 102 -1.55 10.58 -10.84
N TYR A 103 -0.34 10.91 -10.42
CA TYR A 103 0.02 10.98 -9.01
C TYR A 103 -0.09 12.42 -8.52
N THR A 104 -0.92 12.66 -7.51
CA THR A 104 -1.02 13.97 -6.85
C THR A 104 -0.89 13.78 -5.34
N SER A 105 0.17 14.30 -4.75
CA SER A 105 0.39 14.22 -3.30
C SER A 105 -0.71 14.98 -2.57
N LEU A 106 -1.34 14.32 -1.58
CA LEU A 106 -2.37 14.93 -0.72
C LEU A 106 -1.77 15.38 0.61
N TRP A 107 -1.06 14.49 1.29
CA TRP A 107 -0.39 14.76 2.56
C TRP A 107 0.75 13.79 2.83
N ASN A 108 1.66 14.19 3.71
CA ASN A 108 2.77 13.39 4.20
C ASN A 108 2.91 13.61 5.70
N THR A 109 2.79 12.55 6.50
CA THR A 109 2.83 12.62 7.97
C THR A 109 3.95 11.73 8.48
N SER A 110 4.80 12.29 9.36
CA SER A 110 5.81 11.50 10.06
C SER A 110 5.18 10.62 11.12
N MET A 111 5.69 9.40 11.23
CA MET A 111 5.22 8.41 12.20
C MET A 111 6.27 8.23 13.30
N PRO A 112 5.87 8.12 14.57
CA PRO A 112 6.79 8.03 15.71
C PRO A 112 7.31 6.59 15.92
N TYR A 113 7.50 5.82 14.85
CA TYR A 113 8.00 4.46 14.96
C TYR A 113 9.11 4.22 13.92
N GLU A 114 10.12 3.52 14.34
CA GLU A 114 11.08 2.92 13.43
C GLU A 114 10.54 1.58 12.96
N SER A 115 10.42 1.41 11.66
CA SER A 115 10.02 0.15 11.09
C SER A 115 11.02 -0.24 10.03
N ASN A 116 11.67 -1.36 10.23
CA ASN A 116 12.71 -1.82 9.34
C ASN A 116 12.18 -2.69 8.21
N PHE A 117 11.17 -3.52 8.47
CA PHE A 117 10.69 -4.42 7.43
C PHE A 117 9.34 -5.05 7.79
N ILE A 118 8.29 -4.84 6.97
CA ILE A 118 7.06 -5.62 7.11
C ILE A 118 6.50 -6.00 5.75
N PRO A 119 6.44 -7.28 5.44
CA PRO A 119 5.89 -7.78 4.19
C PRO A 119 4.38 -7.91 4.23
N THR A 120 3.66 -6.92 4.76
CA THR A 120 2.20 -7.01 4.77
C THR A 120 1.53 -5.72 4.29
N ARG A 121 0.42 -5.85 3.59
CA ARG A 121 -0.35 -4.71 3.08
C ARG A 121 -1.00 -3.94 4.21
N MET A 122 -1.11 -2.63 4.03
CA MET A 122 -1.99 -1.81 4.84
C MET A 122 -3.44 -2.12 4.48
N GLU A 123 -4.30 -2.26 5.48
CA GLU A 123 -5.75 -2.26 5.32
C GLU A 123 -6.28 -0.86 5.56
N THR A 124 -7.42 -0.53 4.95
CA THR A 124 -7.98 0.81 5.01
C THR A 124 -9.49 0.79 5.20
N THR A 125 -9.99 1.88 5.75
CA THR A 125 -11.40 2.27 5.73
C THR A 125 -11.49 3.68 5.14
N GLU A 126 -12.66 4.25 5.08
CA GLU A 126 -12.82 5.66 4.69
C GLU A 126 -12.14 6.63 5.67
N GLN A 127 -12.02 6.24 6.94
CA GLN A 127 -11.52 7.10 8.02
C GLN A 127 -10.12 6.74 8.50
N LEU A 128 -9.69 5.48 8.36
CA LEU A 128 -8.47 4.94 8.96
C LEU A 128 -7.62 4.17 7.96
N VAL A 129 -6.31 4.29 8.15
CA VAL A 129 -5.28 3.47 7.50
C VAL A 129 -4.60 2.65 8.59
N PHE A 130 -4.67 1.34 8.51
CA PHE A 130 -4.07 0.41 9.47
C PHE A 130 -2.67 0.00 9.01
N ILE A 131 -1.70 0.33 9.82
CA ILE A 131 -0.28 0.13 9.53
C ILE A 131 0.28 -0.92 10.47
N PRO A 132 0.61 -2.10 9.94
CA PRO A 132 1.26 -3.15 10.72
C PRO A 132 2.72 -2.83 10.99
N THR A 133 3.26 -3.30 12.11
CA THR A 133 4.68 -3.19 12.41
C THR A 133 5.33 -4.55 12.65
N GLU A 134 6.65 -4.63 12.44
CA GLU A 134 7.45 -5.83 12.73
C GLU A 134 7.52 -6.15 14.23
N PHE A 135 7.23 -5.15 15.07
CA PHE A 135 7.21 -5.31 16.52
C PHE A 135 5.84 -5.70 17.08
N GLY A 136 4.88 -6.08 16.22
CA GLY A 136 3.56 -6.49 16.62
C GLY A 136 2.67 -5.36 17.15
N VAL A 137 2.97 -4.12 16.80
CA VAL A 137 2.10 -2.97 17.06
C VAL A 137 1.31 -2.65 15.79
N LEU A 138 0.02 -2.49 15.94
CA LEU A 138 -0.86 -1.96 14.91
C LEU A 138 -1.11 -0.49 15.17
N HIS A 139 -0.79 0.36 14.21
CA HIS A 139 -1.15 1.78 14.24
C HIS A 139 -2.36 2.03 13.34
N ALA A 140 -3.33 2.80 13.82
CA ALA A 140 -4.40 3.36 13.00
C ALA A 140 -4.13 4.86 12.80
N VAL A 141 -3.94 5.25 11.56
CA VAL A 141 -3.71 6.64 11.14
C VAL A 141 -4.98 7.15 10.51
N ARG A 142 -5.33 8.41 10.78
CA ARG A 142 -6.48 9.05 10.12
C ARG A 142 -6.22 9.23 8.64
N ALA A 143 -7.19 8.87 7.82
CA ALA A 143 -7.08 8.93 6.36
C ALA A 143 -6.92 10.36 5.82
N ASP A 144 -7.29 11.37 6.61
CA ASP A 144 -7.11 12.79 6.31
C ASP A 144 -5.70 13.33 6.61
N GLY A 145 -4.81 12.48 7.16
CA GLY A 145 -3.44 12.86 7.50
C GLY A 145 -3.28 13.61 8.82
N SER A 146 -4.34 13.77 9.62
CA SER A 146 -4.29 14.50 10.90
C SER A 146 -3.54 13.76 12.01
N GLY A 147 -2.98 12.57 11.72
CA GLY A 147 -2.10 11.85 12.62
C GLY A 147 -2.62 10.48 13.07
N ILE A 148 -1.98 9.91 14.09
CA ILE A 148 -2.36 8.62 14.65
C ILE A 148 -3.65 8.77 15.46
N ALA A 149 -4.64 7.93 15.14
CA ALA A 149 -5.86 7.83 15.92
C ALA A 149 -5.63 7.01 17.19
N TRP A 150 -4.98 5.85 17.04
CA TRP A 150 -4.60 4.96 18.14
C TRP A 150 -3.48 4.00 17.72
N SER A 151 -2.91 3.33 18.71
CA SER A 151 -1.94 2.25 18.54
C SER A 151 -2.25 1.13 19.51
N HIS A 152 -2.11 -0.11 19.07
CA HIS A 152 -2.37 -1.28 19.90
C HIS A 152 -1.26 -2.32 19.73
N LYS A 153 -0.73 -2.82 20.83
CA LYS A 153 0.25 -3.91 20.86
C LYS A 153 -0.48 -5.24 20.83
N ILE A 154 -0.26 -6.03 19.77
CA ILE A 154 -0.88 -7.35 19.58
C ILE A 154 0.00 -8.44 20.20
N SER A 155 1.29 -8.44 19.86
CA SER A 155 2.27 -9.42 20.31
C SER A 155 3.68 -8.83 20.31
N HIS A 156 4.69 -9.65 20.57
CA HIS A 156 6.09 -9.25 20.39
C HIS A 156 6.65 -9.63 19.00
N SER A 157 5.83 -10.29 18.18
CA SER A 157 6.20 -10.74 16.83
C SER A 157 5.58 -9.86 15.75
N ALA A 158 6.18 -9.89 14.56
CA ALA A 158 5.72 -9.12 13.41
C ALA A 158 4.26 -9.43 13.02
N ILE A 159 3.52 -8.41 12.66
CA ILE A 159 2.19 -8.57 12.08
C ILE A 159 2.36 -9.02 10.63
N THR A 160 1.85 -10.18 10.30
CA THR A 160 1.99 -10.82 8.97
C THR A 160 0.75 -10.70 8.09
N SER A 161 -0.39 -10.41 8.69
CA SER A 161 -1.63 -10.23 7.94
C SER A 161 -2.59 -9.31 8.67
N LEU A 162 -3.30 -8.51 7.88
CA LEU A 162 -4.42 -7.68 8.32
C LEU A 162 -5.62 -7.96 7.43
N LYS A 163 -6.82 -7.93 8.02
CA LYS A 163 -8.06 -8.01 7.27
C LYS A 163 -9.15 -7.18 7.92
N ASN A 164 -9.65 -6.19 7.18
CA ASN A 164 -10.85 -5.49 7.58
C ASN A 164 -12.05 -6.46 7.50
N ALA A 165 -12.68 -6.74 8.63
CA ALA A 165 -13.82 -7.64 8.74
C ALA A 165 -15.17 -6.90 8.67
N GLY A 166 -15.14 -5.57 8.47
CA GLY A 166 -16.32 -4.72 8.46
C GLY A 166 -16.88 -4.47 9.87
N LYS A 167 -17.90 -3.62 9.96
CA LYS A 167 -18.59 -3.30 11.23
C LYS A 167 -17.64 -2.88 12.36
N GLY A 168 -16.62 -2.08 12.06
CA GLY A 168 -15.66 -1.63 13.05
C GLY A 168 -14.72 -2.72 13.58
N LYS A 169 -14.44 -3.76 12.81
CA LYS A 169 -13.57 -4.87 13.21
C LYS A 169 -12.42 -5.08 12.25
N ILE A 170 -11.24 -5.34 12.82
CA ILE A 170 -10.06 -5.74 12.06
C ILE A 170 -9.46 -7.02 12.66
N ILE A 171 -9.15 -7.97 11.80
CA ILE A 171 -8.46 -9.21 12.18
C ILE A 171 -6.97 -9.01 11.92
N VAL A 172 -6.16 -9.34 12.89
CA VAL A 172 -4.70 -9.21 12.88
C VAL A 172 -4.09 -10.58 13.15
N MET A 173 -3.11 -10.96 12.33
CA MET A 173 -2.31 -12.16 12.55
C MET A 173 -0.84 -11.78 12.71
N THR A 174 -0.15 -12.46 13.60
CA THR A 174 1.27 -12.26 13.88
C THR A 174 2.09 -13.52 13.59
N MET A 175 3.40 -13.36 13.44
CA MET A 175 4.31 -14.44 13.08
C MET A 175 4.38 -15.57 14.14
N ASP A 176 4.07 -15.28 15.40
CA ASP A 176 3.99 -16.26 16.49
C ASP A 176 2.68 -17.06 16.50
N GLY A 177 1.80 -16.84 15.48
CA GLY A 177 0.53 -17.55 15.36
C GLY A 177 -0.63 -16.93 16.14
N THR A 178 -0.43 -15.78 16.78
CA THR A 178 -1.53 -15.08 17.47
C THR A 178 -2.51 -14.52 16.43
N VAL A 179 -3.80 -14.74 16.63
CA VAL A 179 -4.91 -14.17 15.86
C VAL A 179 -5.79 -13.35 16.78
N THR A 180 -5.93 -12.08 16.49
CA THR A 180 -6.69 -11.13 17.30
C THR A 180 -7.73 -10.42 16.44
N CYS A 181 -8.94 -10.28 16.97
CA CYS A 181 -9.96 -9.41 16.41
C CYS A 181 -10.05 -8.15 17.29
N LEU A 182 -9.78 -6.99 16.72
CA LEU A 182 -9.92 -5.72 17.41
C LEU A 182 -11.19 -5.02 16.95
N GLU A 183 -11.88 -4.38 17.86
CA GLU A 183 -12.94 -3.42 17.56
C GLU A 183 -12.35 -2.00 17.56
N TYR A 184 -12.76 -1.20 16.58
CA TYR A 184 -12.40 0.20 16.48
C TYR A 184 -13.66 1.06 16.29
N PRO A 185 -13.68 2.30 16.78
CA PRO A 185 -14.83 3.18 16.58
C PRO A 185 -15.00 3.49 15.08
N LEU A 186 -16.25 3.47 14.64
CA LEU A 186 -16.68 3.84 13.29
C LEU A 186 -16.78 5.35 13.14
#